data_4979ffb01a1a451c4e39a37b7326b245
#
_entry.id   4979ffb01a1a451c4e39a37b7326b245
#
_cell.length_a   1.000
_cell.length_b   1.000
_cell.length_c   1.000
_cell.angle_alpha   90.00
_cell.angle_beta   90.00
_cell.angle_gamma   90.00
#
_symmetry.space_group_name_H-M   'P 1'
#
loop_
_entity.id
_entity.type
_entity.pdbx_description
1 polymer ?
#
loop_
_entity_poly.entity_id
_entity_poly.type
_entity_poly.pdbx_seq_one_letter_code
_entity_poly.pdbx_strand_id
1 'polypeptide(L)'
;MRTLAIAALPFVALLGCAHKQETKAQATPPAPPPPAVAQSQPAAPTGTCARDLDCPSGQICIDGRCSDISSNLSACTSVRVHFAFNSSDIDTADRDGLERAARCMKADSALHIAVAGNADERGTEEYNMALGDRRAHSVQDYLRSLGASEAQMQTVSYGKERPLCSDHDEACWQQNRRADLAANTATGKAKKHHK
;
A
#
# COMPACT_ATOMS: atom_id res chain seq x y z
N MET A 1 -0.60 -62.98 -19.54
CA MET A 1 0.02 -63.70 -20.68
C MET A 1 0.76 -62.69 -21.55
N ARG A 2 2.01 -63.05 -21.90
CA ARG A 2 2.89 -62.39 -22.88
C ARG A 2 3.60 -61.10 -22.41
N THR A 3 4.86 -60.98 -22.51
CA THR A 3 6.10 -61.80 -22.63
C THR A 3 7.25 -60.78 -22.54
N LEU A 4 8.26 -61.11 -21.75
CA LEU A 4 9.53 -60.42 -21.65
C LEU A 4 10.25 -60.39 -23.02
N ALA A 5 10.92 -59.26 -23.28
CA ALA A 5 12.04 -59.25 -24.21
C ALA A 5 13.24 -58.53 -23.56
N ILE A 6 14.22 -59.34 -23.25
CA ILE A 6 15.55 -58.93 -22.80
C ILE A 6 16.38 -58.67 -24.07
N ALA A 7 16.98 -57.53 -24.20
CA ALA A 7 17.97 -57.22 -25.23
C ALA A 7 19.31 -56.86 -24.55
N ALA A 8 20.30 -57.68 -24.92
CA ALA A 8 21.68 -57.65 -24.39
C ALA A 8 22.52 -56.53 -24.98
N LEU A 9 23.41 -56.01 -24.16
CA LEU A 9 24.51 -55.09 -24.51
C LEU A 9 25.66 -55.80 -25.21
N PRO A 10 26.44 -55.08 -25.98
CA PRO A 10 27.85 -55.42 -26.15
C PRO A 10 28.74 -54.36 -25.47
N PHE A 11 29.69 -54.89 -24.74
CA PHE A 11 30.82 -54.28 -24.09
C PHE A 11 31.84 -53.87 -25.19
N VAL A 12 32.14 -52.56 -25.28
CA VAL A 12 33.27 -52.06 -26.07
C VAL A 12 34.33 -51.53 -25.12
N ALA A 13 35.42 -52.27 -25.04
CA ALA A 13 36.66 -51.84 -24.39
C ALA A 13 37.39 -50.87 -25.33
N LEU A 14 37.67 -49.69 -24.89
CA LEU A 14 38.62 -48.80 -25.57
C LEU A 14 39.79 -48.48 -24.66
N LEU A 15 40.95 -48.78 -25.22
CA LEU A 15 42.29 -48.61 -24.69
C LEU A 15 42.58 -47.15 -24.31
N GLY A 16 43.43 -47.04 -23.28
CA GLY A 16 43.87 -45.77 -22.72
C GLY A 16 44.75 -44.93 -23.66
N CYS A 17 44.60 -43.65 -23.50
CA CYS A 17 45.64 -42.68 -23.81
C CYS A 17 45.92 -41.89 -22.52
N ALA A 18 47.10 -42.10 -21.98
CA ALA A 18 47.62 -41.32 -20.87
C ALA A 18 47.85 -39.88 -21.34
N HIS A 19 46.99 -38.96 -20.97
CA HIS A 19 47.21 -37.53 -21.14
C HIS A 19 47.84 -36.99 -19.87
N LYS A 20 49.10 -36.56 -20.03
CA LYS A 20 49.88 -35.88 -19.00
C LYS A 20 49.20 -34.55 -18.67
N GLN A 21 48.52 -34.52 -17.54
CA GLN A 21 47.91 -33.31 -17.02
C GLN A 21 48.99 -32.35 -16.50
N GLU A 22 49.27 -31.31 -17.28
CA GLU A 22 50.00 -30.14 -16.77
C GLU A 22 49.10 -29.47 -15.71
N THR A 23 49.61 -29.45 -14.50
CA THR A 23 49.00 -28.75 -13.36
C THR A 23 49.08 -27.25 -13.61
N LYS A 24 48.04 -26.69 -14.26
CA LYS A 24 47.88 -25.25 -14.38
C LYS A 24 47.60 -24.71 -12.99
N ALA A 25 48.51 -23.90 -12.46
CA ALA A 25 48.37 -23.22 -11.19
C ALA A 25 47.04 -22.47 -11.16
N GLN A 26 46.15 -22.87 -10.28
CA GLN A 26 44.83 -22.26 -10.05
C GLN A 26 45.11 -20.91 -9.39
N ALA A 27 44.93 -19.84 -10.17
CA ALA A 27 44.97 -18.47 -9.66
C ALA A 27 43.86 -18.33 -8.62
N THR A 28 44.21 -17.99 -7.41
CA THR A 28 43.30 -17.67 -6.31
C THR A 28 42.37 -16.56 -6.79
N PRO A 29 41.03 -16.72 -6.72
CA PRO A 29 40.10 -15.65 -7.08
C PRO A 29 40.37 -14.43 -6.20
N PRO A 30 40.35 -13.22 -6.75
CA PRO A 30 40.51 -11.98 -5.97
C PRO A 30 39.45 -11.94 -4.86
N ALA A 31 39.91 -11.55 -3.67
CA ALA A 31 39.02 -11.38 -2.51
C ALA A 31 37.86 -10.45 -2.86
N PRO A 32 36.63 -10.75 -2.40
CA PRO A 32 35.52 -9.86 -2.63
C PRO A 32 35.84 -8.47 -2.08
N PRO A 33 35.44 -7.38 -2.78
CA PRO A 33 35.63 -6.03 -2.29
C PRO A 33 34.98 -5.90 -0.92
N PRO A 34 35.56 -5.13 0.01
CA PRO A 34 34.95 -4.89 1.32
C PRO A 34 33.57 -4.32 1.12
N PRO A 35 32.58 -4.68 1.99
CA PRO A 35 31.23 -4.14 1.88
C PRO A 35 31.33 -2.62 1.82
N ALA A 36 30.72 -2.04 0.77
CA ALA A 36 30.63 -0.61 0.62
C ALA A 36 30.02 -0.07 1.91
N VAL A 37 30.81 0.67 2.68
CA VAL A 37 30.31 1.43 3.83
C VAL A 37 29.20 2.28 3.27
N ALA A 38 27.97 2.00 3.73
CA ALA A 38 26.82 2.83 3.41
C ALA A 38 27.23 4.26 3.76
N GLN A 39 27.48 5.05 2.72
CA GLN A 39 27.72 6.48 2.90
C GLN A 39 26.41 6.98 3.52
N SER A 40 26.48 7.32 4.80
CA SER A 40 25.43 8.08 5.47
C SER A 40 25.22 9.34 4.62
N GLN A 41 24.09 9.37 3.90
CA GLN A 41 23.68 10.59 3.19
C GLN A 41 23.75 11.73 4.20
N PRO A 42 24.35 12.87 3.82
CA PRO A 42 24.32 14.05 4.67
C PRO A 42 22.89 14.30 5.11
N ALA A 43 22.64 14.42 6.41
CA ALA A 43 21.35 14.79 6.95
C ALA A 43 20.90 16.06 6.21
N ALA A 44 19.79 15.98 5.49
CA ALA A 44 19.19 17.16 4.87
C ALA A 44 19.04 18.25 5.95
N PRO A 45 19.25 19.53 5.60
CA PRO A 45 19.16 20.62 6.59
C PRO A 45 17.80 20.50 7.28
N THR A 46 17.84 20.41 8.60
CA THR A 46 16.67 20.26 9.45
C THR A 46 15.65 21.34 9.10
N GLY A 47 14.56 20.95 8.46
CA GLY A 47 13.39 21.80 8.28
C GLY A 47 12.83 21.96 6.89
N THR A 48 13.52 21.61 5.81
CA THR A 48 12.97 21.71 4.45
C THR A 48 12.81 20.34 3.79
N CYS A 49 11.70 20.12 3.11
CA CYS A 49 11.38 18.88 2.44
C CYS A 49 10.67 19.14 1.12
N ALA A 50 10.82 18.23 0.16
CA ALA A 50 10.01 18.18 -1.06
C ALA A 50 8.97 17.03 -0.97
N ARG A 51 9.27 16.02 -0.16
CA ARG A 51 8.42 14.83 0.05
C ARG A 51 8.51 14.40 1.51
N ASP A 52 7.52 13.61 1.96
CA ASP A 52 7.51 13.10 3.34
C ASP A 52 8.73 12.22 3.67
N LEU A 53 9.31 11.54 2.66
CA LEU A 53 10.53 10.73 2.82
C LEU A 53 11.78 11.56 3.15
N ASP A 54 11.73 12.84 2.91
CA ASP A 54 12.84 13.75 3.24
C ASP A 54 12.84 14.14 4.73
N CYS A 55 11.74 13.79 5.46
CA CYS A 55 11.59 14.11 6.87
C CYS A 55 12.01 12.95 7.78
N PRO A 56 12.48 13.24 9.01
CA PRO A 56 12.72 12.25 10.05
C PRO A 56 11.47 11.41 10.36
N SER A 57 11.67 10.23 10.95
CA SER A 57 10.57 9.39 11.43
C SER A 57 9.65 10.16 12.40
N GLY A 58 8.34 10.01 12.24
CA GLY A 58 7.35 10.73 13.04
C GLY A 58 7.01 12.13 12.51
N GLN A 59 7.60 12.54 11.38
CA GLN A 59 7.31 13.81 10.72
C GLN A 59 6.84 13.59 9.28
N ILE A 60 6.09 14.54 8.76
CA ILE A 60 5.61 14.63 7.38
C ILE A 60 5.95 15.98 6.77
N CYS A 61 6.05 16.04 5.45
CA CYS A 61 6.30 17.27 4.71
C CYS A 61 5.00 18.06 4.51
N ILE A 62 4.90 19.23 5.13
CA ILE A 62 3.79 20.18 4.94
C ILE A 62 4.39 21.50 4.50
N ASP A 63 3.97 22.01 3.34
CA ASP A 63 4.42 23.28 2.77
C ASP A 63 5.95 23.44 2.74
N GLY A 64 6.65 22.37 2.38
CA GLY A 64 8.10 22.37 2.28
C GLY A 64 8.84 22.28 3.62
N ARG A 65 8.15 21.94 4.71
CA ARG A 65 8.70 21.81 6.06
C ARG A 65 8.31 20.49 6.70
N CYS A 66 9.24 19.87 7.40
CA CYS A 66 8.95 18.70 8.21
C CYS A 66 8.19 19.10 9.48
N SER A 67 7.02 18.50 9.69
CA SER A 67 6.12 18.77 10.81
C SER A 67 5.75 17.47 11.51
N ASP A 68 5.63 17.52 12.84
CA ASP A 68 5.25 16.36 13.63
C ASP A 68 3.83 15.88 13.29
N ILE A 69 3.67 14.57 13.11
CA ILE A 69 2.39 13.94 12.80
C ILE A 69 1.36 14.20 13.89
N SER A 70 1.78 14.12 15.16
CA SER A 70 0.89 14.33 16.31
C SER A 70 0.26 15.72 16.37
N SER A 71 0.98 16.74 15.89
CA SER A 71 0.47 18.12 15.84
C SER A 71 -0.31 18.44 14.56
N ASN A 72 -0.22 17.57 13.54
CA ASN A 72 -0.83 17.78 12.22
C ASN A 72 -1.73 16.61 11.78
N LEU A 73 -2.52 16.10 12.71
CA LEU A 73 -3.38 14.93 12.50
C LEU A 73 -4.32 15.10 11.28
N SER A 74 -4.80 16.30 11.02
CA SER A 74 -5.66 16.59 9.86
C SER A 74 -4.94 16.32 8.54
N ALA A 75 -3.65 16.60 8.42
CA ALA A 75 -2.89 16.30 7.20
C ALA A 75 -2.75 14.79 6.95
N CYS A 76 -2.85 13.98 8.00
CA CYS A 76 -2.83 12.53 7.94
C CYS A 76 -4.19 11.91 7.63
N THR A 77 -5.27 12.57 7.98
CA THR A 77 -6.62 11.97 7.99
C THR A 77 -7.62 12.66 7.07
N SER A 78 -7.36 13.92 6.64
CA SER A 78 -8.25 14.62 5.71
C SER A 78 -7.93 14.25 4.26
N VAL A 79 -7.98 12.95 3.96
CA VAL A 79 -7.73 12.42 2.61
C VAL A 79 -9.07 12.05 1.99
N ARG A 80 -9.26 12.45 0.75
CA ARG A 80 -10.41 12.07 -0.08
C ARG A 80 -9.92 11.40 -1.35
N VAL A 81 -10.49 10.25 -1.64
CA VAL A 81 -10.22 9.44 -2.83
C VAL A 81 -11.44 9.50 -3.73
N HIS A 82 -11.26 9.83 -5.01
CA HIS A 82 -12.34 9.87 -5.98
C HIS A 82 -12.32 8.62 -6.88
N PHE A 83 -13.49 8.27 -7.38
CA PHE A 83 -13.67 7.08 -8.20
C PHE A 83 -14.38 7.41 -9.51
N ALA A 84 -14.01 6.67 -10.55
CA ALA A 84 -14.76 6.69 -11.80
C ALA A 84 -16.18 6.14 -11.60
N PHE A 85 -17.04 6.39 -12.57
CA PHE A 85 -18.39 5.83 -12.55
C PHE A 85 -18.33 4.30 -12.46
N ASN A 86 -19.10 3.73 -11.55
CA ASN A 86 -19.20 2.28 -11.32
C ASN A 86 -17.85 1.59 -11.02
N SER A 87 -16.84 2.33 -10.54
CA SER A 87 -15.54 1.78 -10.17
C SER A 87 -15.24 1.96 -8.68
N SER A 88 -14.38 1.08 -8.17
CA SER A 88 -13.69 1.17 -6.89
C SER A 88 -12.16 1.19 -7.04
N ASP A 89 -11.64 1.38 -8.25
CA ASP A 89 -10.21 1.45 -8.51
C ASP A 89 -9.65 2.81 -8.08
N ILE A 90 -8.51 2.78 -7.38
CA ILE A 90 -7.84 3.99 -6.88
C ILE A 90 -6.98 4.58 -7.99
N ASP A 91 -7.24 5.83 -8.36
CA ASP A 91 -6.45 6.57 -9.33
C ASP A 91 -5.06 6.92 -8.76
N THR A 92 -4.09 7.08 -9.65
CA THR A 92 -2.73 7.50 -9.30
C THR A 92 -2.69 8.87 -8.62
N ALA A 93 -3.60 9.77 -8.98
CA ALA A 93 -3.69 11.10 -8.38
C ALA A 93 -3.98 11.10 -6.87
N ASP A 94 -4.70 10.09 -6.38
CA ASP A 94 -5.09 10.00 -4.97
C ASP A 94 -4.09 9.22 -4.09
N ARG A 95 -3.10 8.57 -4.71
CA ARG A 95 -2.15 7.70 -3.99
C ARG A 95 -1.26 8.45 -3.01
N ASP A 96 -0.78 9.65 -3.36
CA ASP A 96 0.10 10.44 -2.50
C ASP A 96 -0.55 10.74 -1.14
N GLY A 97 -1.86 11.06 -1.15
CA GLY A 97 -2.62 11.27 0.07
C GLY A 97 -2.72 10.00 0.94
N LEU A 98 -2.97 8.86 0.29
CA LEU A 98 -3.04 7.56 0.98
C LEU A 98 -1.68 7.11 1.50
N GLU A 99 -0.60 7.32 0.77
CA GLU A 99 0.76 7.03 1.22
C GLU A 99 1.13 7.85 2.45
N ARG A 100 0.73 9.12 2.48
CA ARG A 100 0.89 9.98 3.65
C ARG A 100 0.10 9.42 4.84
N ALA A 101 -1.18 9.08 4.65
CA ALA A 101 -2.00 8.50 5.70
C ALA A 101 -1.38 7.20 6.26
N ALA A 102 -0.90 6.31 5.38
CA ALA A 102 -0.24 5.06 5.80
C ALA A 102 1.03 5.33 6.63
N ARG A 103 1.84 6.33 6.25
CA ARG A 103 3.03 6.69 7.04
C ARG A 103 2.65 7.21 8.43
N CYS A 104 1.63 8.05 8.53
CA CYS A 104 1.11 8.52 9.81
C CYS A 104 0.66 7.36 10.70
N MET A 105 -0.11 6.42 10.14
CA MET A 105 -0.60 5.24 10.88
C MET A 105 0.54 4.35 11.37
N LYS A 106 1.60 4.18 10.57
CA LYS A 106 2.78 3.41 10.99
C LYS A 106 3.59 4.11 12.08
N ALA A 107 3.62 5.43 12.06
CA ALA A 107 4.35 6.22 13.04
C ALA A 107 3.60 6.39 14.37
N ASP A 108 2.26 6.33 14.34
CA ASP A 108 1.39 6.42 15.52
C ASP A 108 0.40 5.25 15.55
N SER A 109 0.68 4.27 16.39
CA SER A 109 -0.19 3.10 16.58
C SER A 109 -1.53 3.42 17.26
N ALA A 110 -1.65 4.59 17.89
CA ALA A 110 -2.91 5.04 18.49
C ALA A 110 -3.82 5.75 17.49
N LEU A 111 -3.31 6.09 16.31
CA LEU A 111 -4.10 6.69 15.24
C LEU A 111 -5.04 5.65 14.62
N HIS A 112 -6.34 5.84 14.80
CA HIS A 112 -7.36 5.05 14.16
C HIS A 112 -8.09 5.89 13.09
N ILE A 113 -8.36 5.29 11.94
CA ILE A 113 -8.99 5.93 10.79
C ILE A 113 -10.27 5.20 10.41
N ALA A 114 -11.36 5.97 10.25
CA ALA A 114 -12.55 5.51 9.58
C ALA A 114 -12.45 5.82 8.08
N VAL A 115 -12.70 4.82 7.24
CA VAL A 115 -12.76 4.92 5.78
C VAL A 115 -14.22 4.84 5.36
N ALA A 116 -14.78 5.95 4.91
CA ALA A 116 -16.19 6.09 4.57
C ALA A 116 -16.40 6.10 3.05
N GLY A 117 -16.95 5.03 2.49
CA GLY A 117 -17.24 4.91 1.07
C GLY A 117 -18.61 5.50 0.72
N ASN A 118 -18.64 6.29 -0.35
CA ASN A 118 -19.81 6.98 -0.86
C ASN A 118 -20.00 6.73 -2.36
N ALA A 119 -21.23 6.91 -2.84
CA ALA A 119 -21.61 6.80 -4.24
C ALA A 119 -22.38 8.05 -4.69
N ASP A 120 -22.53 8.22 -6.00
CA ASP A 120 -23.47 9.20 -6.55
C ASP A 120 -24.92 8.69 -6.43
N GLU A 121 -25.89 9.53 -6.76
CA GLU A 121 -27.32 9.25 -6.58
C GLU A 121 -27.90 8.17 -7.52
N ARG A 122 -27.21 7.83 -8.61
CA ARG A 122 -27.69 6.91 -9.66
C ARG A 122 -27.71 5.46 -9.18
N GLY A 123 -28.80 4.76 -9.46
CA GLY A 123 -28.97 3.36 -9.07
C GLY A 123 -29.75 3.17 -7.76
N THR A 124 -29.93 1.92 -7.37
CA THR A 124 -30.66 1.56 -6.14
C THR A 124 -29.83 1.82 -4.89
N GLU A 125 -30.48 1.87 -3.74
CA GLU A 125 -29.83 2.06 -2.45
C GLU A 125 -28.88 0.89 -2.15
N GLU A 126 -29.35 -0.34 -2.32
CA GLU A 126 -28.59 -1.56 -2.06
C GLU A 126 -27.34 -1.63 -2.94
N TYR A 127 -27.48 -1.28 -4.21
CA TYR A 127 -26.36 -1.23 -5.13
C TYR A 127 -25.30 -0.23 -4.69
N ASN A 128 -25.73 0.99 -4.31
CA ASN A 128 -24.83 2.06 -3.88
C ASN A 128 -24.18 1.76 -2.52
N MET A 129 -24.91 1.13 -1.60
CA MET A 129 -24.33 0.64 -0.34
C MET A 129 -23.20 -0.37 -0.62
N ALA A 130 -23.43 -1.35 -1.50
CA ALA A 130 -22.42 -2.31 -1.88
C ALA A 130 -21.23 -1.66 -2.64
N LEU A 131 -21.49 -0.64 -3.48
CA LEU A 131 -20.43 0.09 -4.19
C LEU A 131 -19.58 0.94 -3.22
N GLY A 132 -20.23 1.64 -2.29
CA GLY A 132 -19.53 2.38 -1.24
C GLY A 132 -18.67 1.46 -0.37
N ASP A 133 -19.18 0.28 -0.03
CA ASP A 133 -18.42 -0.73 0.73
C ASP A 133 -17.17 -1.19 -0.04
N ARG A 134 -17.30 -1.53 -1.32
CA ARG A 134 -16.14 -1.88 -2.17
C ARG A 134 -15.10 -0.77 -2.23
N ARG A 135 -15.52 0.50 -2.33
CA ARG A 135 -14.62 1.66 -2.33
C ARG A 135 -13.86 1.81 -1.02
N ALA A 136 -14.56 1.66 0.10
CA ALA A 136 -13.93 1.71 1.42
C ALA A 136 -12.91 0.59 1.60
N HIS A 137 -13.23 -0.63 1.17
CA HIS A 137 -12.31 -1.77 1.23
C HIS A 137 -11.11 -1.60 0.28
N SER A 138 -11.29 -1.07 -0.93
CA SER A 138 -10.18 -0.80 -1.84
C SER A 138 -9.15 0.15 -1.21
N VAL A 139 -9.62 1.19 -0.51
CA VAL A 139 -8.75 2.11 0.22
C VAL A 139 -8.06 1.42 1.40
N GLN A 140 -8.80 0.63 2.18
CA GLN A 140 -8.23 -0.15 3.29
C GLN A 140 -7.14 -1.11 2.81
N ASP A 141 -7.40 -1.86 1.74
CA ASP A 141 -6.45 -2.81 1.16
C ASP A 141 -5.19 -2.10 0.65
N TYR A 142 -5.35 -0.93 0.04
CA TYR A 142 -4.22 -0.12 -0.40
C TYR A 142 -3.38 0.37 0.79
N LEU A 143 -3.99 0.92 1.83
CA LEU A 143 -3.29 1.34 3.05
C LEU A 143 -2.57 0.16 3.71
N ARG A 144 -3.21 -1.02 3.75
CA ARG A 144 -2.60 -2.26 4.26
C ARG A 144 -1.38 -2.69 3.43
N SER A 145 -1.44 -2.57 2.10
CA SER A 145 -0.31 -2.87 1.22
C SER A 145 0.89 -1.96 1.48
N LEU A 146 0.65 -0.75 1.98
CA LEU A 146 1.67 0.22 2.40
C LEU A 146 2.17 -0.03 3.84
N GLY A 147 1.64 -1.04 4.51
CA GLY A 147 2.06 -1.45 5.86
C GLY A 147 1.30 -0.81 7.01
N ALA A 148 0.15 -0.17 6.76
CA ALA A 148 -0.76 0.25 7.83
C ALA A 148 -1.44 -0.98 8.47
N SER A 149 -1.68 -0.93 9.78
CA SER A 149 -2.34 -2.03 10.49
C SER A 149 -3.85 -2.01 10.23
N GLU A 150 -4.41 -3.16 9.88
CA GLU A 150 -5.86 -3.31 9.72
C GLU A 150 -6.62 -2.97 11.01
N ALA A 151 -6.04 -3.28 12.18
CA ALA A 151 -6.63 -2.94 13.47
C ALA A 151 -6.81 -1.44 13.72
N GLN A 152 -6.11 -0.60 12.97
CA GLN A 152 -6.24 0.86 13.03
C GLN A 152 -7.32 1.39 12.07
N MET A 153 -7.97 0.53 11.28
CA MET A 153 -8.90 0.96 10.24
C MET A 153 -10.31 0.40 10.48
N GLN A 154 -11.30 1.22 10.24
CA GLN A 154 -12.70 0.83 10.21
C GLN A 154 -13.32 1.29 8.89
N THR A 155 -13.90 0.38 8.13
CA THR A 155 -14.66 0.72 6.92
C THR A 155 -16.13 0.94 7.24
N VAL A 156 -16.76 1.86 6.54
CA VAL A 156 -18.19 2.10 6.57
C VAL A 156 -18.66 2.54 5.18
N SER A 157 -19.82 2.07 4.76
CA SER A 157 -20.47 2.56 3.55
C SER A 157 -21.65 3.46 3.92
N TYR A 158 -21.77 4.56 3.22
CA TYR A 158 -22.96 5.41 3.25
C TYR A 158 -23.75 5.34 1.94
N GLY A 159 -23.26 4.55 0.96
CA GLY A 159 -23.90 4.51 -0.33
C GLY A 159 -24.10 5.92 -0.89
N LYS A 160 -25.32 6.29 -1.23
CA LYS A 160 -25.71 7.62 -1.72
C LYS A 160 -26.29 8.56 -0.66
N GLU A 161 -26.31 8.14 0.62
CA GLU A 161 -27.02 8.85 1.69
C GLU A 161 -26.27 10.09 2.23
N ARG A 162 -25.00 10.27 1.84
CA ARG A 162 -24.18 11.41 2.26
C ARG A 162 -23.59 12.17 1.08
N PRO A 163 -24.43 12.80 0.24
CA PRO A 163 -23.95 13.58 -0.89
C PRO A 163 -23.25 14.86 -0.41
N LEU A 164 -22.21 15.28 -1.15
CA LEU A 164 -21.57 16.59 -0.97
C LEU A 164 -22.31 17.70 -1.73
N CYS A 165 -22.95 17.33 -2.81
CA CYS A 165 -23.78 18.20 -3.63
C CYS A 165 -24.98 17.40 -4.16
N SER A 166 -26.02 18.11 -4.57
CA SER A 166 -27.31 17.53 -5.01
C SER A 166 -27.66 17.90 -6.46
N ASP A 167 -26.73 18.48 -7.21
CA ASP A 167 -26.95 18.79 -8.61
C ASP A 167 -26.92 17.51 -9.45
N HIS A 168 -27.82 17.40 -10.42
CA HIS A 168 -27.96 16.21 -11.26
C HIS A 168 -27.03 16.30 -12.49
N ASP A 169 -25.72 16.50 -12.24
CA ASP A 169 -24.72 16.61 -13.28
C ASP A 169 -23.44 15.83 -12.93
N GLU A 170 -22.56 15.64 -13.93
CA GLU A 170 -21.33 14.86 -13.76
C GLU A 170 -20.34 15.52 -12.80
N ALA A 171 -20.32 16.85 -12.70
CA ALA A 171 -19.42 17.54 -11.79
C ALA A 171 -19.77 17.26 -10.33
N CYS A 172 -21.06 17.23 -10.00
CA CYS A 172 -21.56 16.85 -8.70
C CYS A 172 -21.40 15.33 -8.45
N TRP A 173 -21.78 14.50 -9.41
CA TRP A 173 -21.62 13.04 -9.26
C TRP A 173 -20.18 12.64 -9.02
N GLN A 174 -19.21 13.28 -9.69
CA GLN A 174 -17.78 13.03 -9.46
C GLN A 174 -17.36 13.35 -8.02
N GLN A 175 -17.89 14.41 -7.41
CA GLN A 175 -17.62 14.74 -6.02
C GLN A 175 -18.23 13.72 -5.05
N ASN A 176 -19.40 13.16 -5.40
CA ASN A 176 -20.09 12.17 -4.57
C ASN A 176 -19.44 10.78 -4.64
N ARG A 177 -18.84 10.41 -5.77
CA ARG A 177 -18.10 9.14 -5.94
C ARG A 177 -16.76 9.20 -5.23
N ARG A 178 -16.76 8.96 -3.92
CA ARG A 178 -15.56 9.14 -3.09
C ARG A 178 -15.46 8.16 -1.93
N ALA A 179 -14.27 8.07 -1.37
CA ALA A 179 -14.04 7.59 -0.01
C ALA A 179 -13.34 8.67 0.80
N ASP A 180 -13.89 8.97 1.96
CA ASP A 180 -13.32 9.94 2.89
C ASP A 180 -12.58 9.20 4.00
N LEU A 181 -11.37 9.64 4.33
CA LEU A 181 -10.63 9.22 5.51
C LEU A 181 -10.84 10.25 6.62
N ALA A 182 -11.15 9.77 7.80
CA ALA A 182 -11.28 10.63 8.98
C ALA A 182 -10.66 9.96 10.20
N ALA A 183 -10.04 10.75 11.09
CA ALA A 183 -9.60 10.21 12.37
C ALA A 183 -10.81 9.64 13.12
N ASN A 184 -10.71 8.37 13.51
CA ASN A 184 -11.70 7.76 14.37
C ASN A 184 -11.32 8.06 15.83
N THR A 185 -11.89 9.13 16.37
CA THR A 185 -11.69 9.53 17.77
C THR A 185 -12.48 8.67 18.76
N ALA A 186 -12.91 7.47 18.34
CA ALA A 186 -13.65 6.54 19.18
C ALA A 186 -12.79 5.92 20.30
N THR A 187 -12.09 6.73 21.06
CA THR A 187 -11.77 6.47 22.46
C THR A 187 -12.93 6.98 23.30
N GLY A 188 -14.06 6.29 23.32
CA GLY A 188 -15.11 6.69 24.23
C GLY A 188 -16.51 6.25 23.85
N LYS A 189 -16.92 5.11 24.39
CA LYS A 189 -18.30 4.74 24.69
C LYS A 189 -19.29 4.82 23.51
N ALA A 190 -19.46 3.71 22.85
CA ALA A 190 -20.75 3.42 22.21
C ALA A 190 -21.86 3.68 23.24
N LYS A 191 -22.56 4.80 23.12
CA LYS A 191 -23.86 4.97 23.81
C LYS A 191 -24.76 3.90 23.21
N LYS A 192 -24.98 2.82 23.96
CA LYS A 192 -26.06 1.90 23.69
C LYS A 192 -27.37 2.72 23.77
N HIS A 193 -27.92 3.07 22.63
CA HIS A 193 -29.33 3.40 22.57
C HIS A 193 -30.12 2.13 22.81
N HIS A 194 -30.49 1.89 24.07
CA HIS A 194 -31.61 1.03 24.41
C HIS A 194 -32.90 1.78 24.05
N LYS A 195 -33.65 1.18 23.17
CA LYS A 195 -35.06 1.47 22.96
C LYS A 195 -35.85 0.40 23.67
#